data_5a1ce9dd213fac1e8903193436c19c20
#
_entry.id   5a1ce9dd213fac1e8903193436c19c20
#
_cell.length_a   1.000
_cell.length_b   1.000
_cell.length_c   1.000
_cell.angle_alpha   90.00
_cell.angle_beta   90.00
_cell.angle_gamma   90.00
#
_symmetry.space_group_name_H-M   'P 1'
#
loop_
_entity.id
_entity.type
_entity.pdbx_description
1 polymer ?
#
loop_
_entity_poly.entity_id
_entity_poly.type
_entity_poly.pdbx_seq_one_letter_code
_entity_poly.pdbx_strand_id
1 'polypeptide(L)'
;MKRGDLYWAELRPRSGSEQQGRRPVVILSHDGFNEAPQWRSIIVVPCSTSKLQKGRGPTVVLLTKGTAGLAADCVAVCHQITTLDRSKLTQRLGSLPLEEMRALEAGIRAAIDLDP
;
A
#
# COMPACT_ATOMS: atom_id res chain seq x y z
N MET A 1 8.24 11.74 3.32
CA MET A 1 7.26 10.63 3.19
C MET A 1 5.92 11.10 3.72
N LYS A 2 4.89 10.97 2.92
CA LYS A 2 3.56 11.43 3.29
C LYS A 2 2.53 10.33 3.09
N ARG A 3 1.44 10.39 3.84
CA ARG A 3 0.29 9.50 3.67
C ARG A 3 -0.23 9.60 2.24
N GLY A 4 -0.40 8.47 1.57
CA GLY A 4 -0.81 8.41 0.16
C GLY A 4 0.35 8.30 -0.82
N ASP A 5 1.58 8.49 -0.39
CA ASP A 5 2.73 8.26 -1.26
C ASP A 5 2.86 6.78 -1.59
N LEU A 6 3.33 6.48 -2.80
CA LEU A 6 3.76 5.16 -3.21
C LEU A 6 5.27 5.06 -3.11
N TYR A 7 5.73 3.96 -2.52
CA TYR A 7 7.15 3.63 -2.41
C TYR A 7 7.41 2.20 -2.87
N TRP A 8 8.54 1.96 -3.48
CA TRP A 8 9.09 0.62 -3.56
C TRP A 8 9.49 0.16 -2.16
N ALA A 9 9.14 -1.06 -1.82
CA ALA A 9 9.48 -1.64 -0.52
C ALA A 9 9.96 -3.07 -0.66
N GLU A 10 10.86 -3.47 0.23
CA GLU A 10 11.27 -4.86 0.36
C GLU A 10 10.40 -5.54 1.41
N LEU A 11 9.60 -6.51 0.98
CA LEU A 11 8.62 -7.17 1.84
C LEU A 11 9.09 -8.48 2.45
N ARG A 12 10.29 -8.95 2.12
CA ARG A 12 10.84 -10.16 2.74
C ARG A 12 11.47 -9.84 4.10
N PRO A 13 11.41 -10.78 5.07
CA PRO A 13 10.79 -12.10 4.99
C PRO A 13 9.27 -12.06 5.20
N ARG A 14 8.56 -12.88 4.44
CA ARG A 14 7.11 -13.07 4.55
C ARG A 14 6.80 -14.55 4.39
N SER A 15 5.58 -14.97 4.71
CA SER A 15 5.15 -16.36 4.61
C SER A 15 3.72 -16.49 4.11
N GLY A 16 3.37 -17.68 3.61
CA GLY A 16 2.03 -18.01 3.16
C GLY A 16 1.56 -17.13 2.01
N SER A 17 0.36 -16.57 2.12
CA SER A 17 -0.26 -15.72 1.10
C SER A 17 0.17 -14.25 1.17
N GLU A 18 1.05 -13.88 2.10
CA GLU A 18 1.53 -12.50 2.21
C GLU A 18 2.33 -12.12 0.98
N GLN A 19 2.20 -10.84 0.56
CA GLN A 19 3.01 -10.31 -0.53
C GLN A 19 4.48 -10.36 -0.16
N GLN A 20 5.32 -10.77 -1.10
CA GLN A 20 6.75 -10.94 -0.88
C GLN A 20 7.58 -10.22 -1.93
N GLY A 21 8.85 -10.02 -1.64
CA GLY A 21 9.81 -9.42 -2.53
C GLY A 21 9.67 -7.92 -2.61
N ARG A 22 10.22 -7.34 -3.68
CA ARG A 22 10.15 -5.90 -3.92
C ARG A 22 8.82 -5.56 -4.58
N ARG A 23 8.02 -4.74 -3.91
CA ARG A 23 6.67 -4.36 -4.38
C ARG A 23 6.42 -2.89 -4.12
N PRO A 24 5.53 -2.25 -4.89
CA PRO A 24 5.00 -0.95 -4.51
C PRO A 24 4.13 -1.09 -3.28
N VAL A 25 4.19 -0.10 -2.40
CA VAL A 25 3.30 -0.01 -1.25
C VAL A 25 2.75 1.40 -1.14
N VAL A 26 1.54 1.53 -0.61
CA VAL A 26 0.92 2.83 -0.30
C VAL A 26 1.14 3.14 1.17
N ILE A 27 1.67 4.33 1.45
CA ILE A 27 1.88 4.80 2.82
C ILE A 27 0.54 5.22 3.41
N LEU A 28 0.16 4.63 4.54
CA LEU A 28 -1.12 4.89 5.21
C LEU A 28 -1.00 5.56 6.55
N SER A 29 0.14 5.41 7.24
CA SER A 29 0.30 5.95 8.57
C SER A 29 0.14 7.46 8.58
N HIS A 30 -0.25 8.00 9.72
CA HIS A 30 -0.42 9.43 9.94
C HIS A 30 0.89 10.17 9.67
N ASP A 31 0.81 11.35 9.06
CA ASP A 31 1.99 12.14 8.69
C ASP A 31 2.84 12.54 9.89
N GLY A 32 2.24 12.66 11.06
CA GLY A 32 3.00 12.90 12.29
C GLY A 32 4.05 11.82 12.55
N PHE A 33 3.76 10.57 12.20
CA PHE A 33 4.72 9.46 12.25
C PHE A 33 5.64 9.45 11.02
N ASN A 34 5.05 9.63 9.84
CA ASN A 34 5.77 9.55 8.58
C ASN A 34 6.92 10.57 8.51
N GLU A 35 6.71 11.75 9.06
CA GLU A 35 7.68 12.86 9.00
C GLU A 35 8.66 12.87 10.17
N ALA A 36 8.51 11.99 11.15
CA ALA A 36 9.43 11.86 12.27
C ALA A 36 10.49 10.81 11.94
N PRO A 37 11.75 11.21 11.63
CA PRO A 37 12.77 10.26 11.15
C PRO A 37 13.08 9.12 12.11
N GLN A 38 12.94 9.37 13.42
CA GLN A 38 13.19 8.36 14.44
C GLN A 38 12.07 7.35 14.60
N TRP A 39 10.88 7.62 14.04
CA TRP A 39 9.76 6.68 14.08
C TRP A 39 9.98 5.60 13.02
N ARG A 40 10.09 4.35 13.46
CA ARG A 40 10.51 3.26 12.57
C ARG A 40 9.35 2.49 11.93
N SER A 41 8.16 2.55 12.51
CA SER A 41 7.01 1.73 12.11
C SER A 41 6.10 2.48 11.14
N ILE A 42 6.13 2.10 9.87
CA ILE A 42 5.29 2.72 8.83
C ILE A 42 4.21 1.74 8.41
N ILE A 43 2.95 2.17 8.48
CA ILE A 43 1.81 1.34 8.07
C ILE A 43 1.61 1.50 6.57
N VAL A 44 1.51 0.37 5.86
CA VAL A 44 1.41 0.37 4.40
C VAL A 44 0.37 -0.65 3.92
N VAL A 45 -0.10 -0.45 2.68
CA VAL A 45 -0.85 -1.46 1.92
C VAL A 45 0.01 -1.89 0.74
N PRO A 46 0.33 -3.18 0.62
CA PRO A 46 1.13 -3.65 -0.51
C PRO A 46 0.30 -3.76 -1.79
N CYS A 47 0.98 -3.60 -2.92
CA CYS A 47 0.39 -3.75 -4.24
C CYS A 47 0.91 -5.02 -4.91
N SER A 48 0.06 -5.62 -5.74
CA SER A 48 0.38 -6.86 -6.46
C SER A 48 0.03 -6.72 -7.93
N THR A 49 0.86 -7.30 -8.78
CA THR A 49 0.55 -7.43 -10.21
C THR A 49 -0.17 -8.73 -10.53
N SER A 50 -0.42 -9.58 -9.55
CA SER A 50 -1.10 -10.86 -9.75
C SER A 50 -2.52 -10.66 -10.27
N LYS A 51 -2.85 -11.30 -11.39
CA LYS A 51 -4.20 -11.25 -11.96
C LYS A 51 -5.25 -11.86 -11.04
N LEU A 52 -4.86 -12.80 -10.19
CA LEU A 52 -5.78 -13.45 -9.25
C LEU A 52 -6.30 -12.47 -8.19
N GLN A 53 -5.55 -11.44 -7.85
CA GLN A 53 -5.97 -10.45 -6.88
C GLN A 53 -7.08 -9.55 -7.42
N LYS A 54 -7.15 -9.32 -8.72
CA LYS A 54 -8.10 -8.40 -9.35
C LYS A 54 -9.57 -8.77 -9.14
N GLY A 55 -9.86 -10.04 -8.88
CA GLY A 55 -11.23 -10.52 -8.70
C GLY A 55 -11.63 -10.73 -7.24
N ARG A 56 -10.87 -10.23 -6.28
CA ARG A 56 -11.06 -10.58 -4.86
C ARG A 56 -11.96 -9.64 -4.07
N GLY A 57 -12.88 -8.98 -4.70
CA GLY A 57 -13.95 -8.28 -4.01
C GLY A 57 -13.55 -6.93 -3.41
N PRO A 58 -14.22 -6.48 -2.32
CA PRO A 58 -14.20 -5.09 -1.88
C PRO A 58 -12.91 -4.62 -1.23
N THR A 59 -11.96 -5.53 -0.98
CA THR A 59 -10.70 -5.18 -0.33
C THR A 59 -9.55 -4.99 -1.32
N VAL A 60 -9.82 -5.08 -2.62
CA VAL A 60 -8.81 -4.95 -3.68
C VAL A 60 -9.12 -3.74 -4.53
N VAL A 61 -8.16 -2.84 -4.68
CA VAL A 61 -8.32 -1.58 -5.42
C VAL A 61 -7.37 -1.56 -6.62
N LEU A 62 -7.93 -1.44 -7.83
CA LEU A 62 -7.13 -1.34 -9.05
C LEU A 62 -6.43 0.01 -9.12
N LEU A 63 -5.13 -0.02 -9.36
CA LEU A 63 -4.31 1.16 -9.65
C LEU A 63 -3.71 0.99 -11.03
N THR A 64 -4.11 1.84 -11.97
CA THR A 64 -3.70 1.70 -13.37
C THR A 64 -2.30 2.25 -13.61
N LYS A 65 -1.65 1.74 -14.63
CA LYS A 65 -0.35 2.23 -15.10
C LYS A 65 -0.36 3.76 -15.24
N GLY A 66 0.67 4.39 -14.74
CA GLY A 66 0.83 5.84 -14.74
C GLY A 66 0.31 6.51 -13.47
N THR A 67 -0.61 5.89 -12.74
CA THR A 67 -1.08 6.41 -11.46
C THR A 67 0.08 6.42 -10.46
N ALA A 68 0.33 7.57 -9.85
CA ALA A 68 1.35 7.73 -8.80
C ALA A 68 2.73 7.16 -9.20
N GLY A 69 3.09 7.27 -10.47
CA GLY A 69 4.39 6.81 -10.97
C GLY A 69 4.49 5.31 -11.23
N LEU A 70 3.38 4.57 -11.19
CA LEU A 70 3.40 3.13 -11.45
C LEU A 70 3.76 2.81 -12.89
N ALA A 71 4.66 1.86 -13.11
CA ALA A 71 5.10 1.43 -14.44
C ALA A 71 4.14 0.41 -15.07
N ALA A 72 3.25 -0.18 -14.29
CA ALA A 72 2.29 -1.20 -14.75
C ALA A 72 1.04 -1.15 -13.88
N ASP A 73 -0.07 -1.72 -14.38
CA ASP A 73 -1.26 -1.92 -13.57
C ASP A 73 -0.94 -2.80 -12.37
N CYS A 74 -1.50 -2.45 -11.23
CA CYS A 74 -1.43 -3.30 -10.05
C CYS A 74 -2.69 -3.13 -9.22
N VAL A 75 -2.83 -3.95 -8.19
CA VAL A 75 -3.92 -3.83 -7.23
C VAL A 75 -3.36 -3.63 -5.84
N ALA A 76 -3.93 -2.68 -5.11
CA ALA A 76 -3.66 -2.51 -3.70
C ALA A 76 -4.48 -3.56 -2.94
N VAL A 77 -3.81 -4.37 -2.13
CA VAL A 77 -4.43 -5.50 -1.41
C VAL A 77 -4.69 -5.05 0.03
N CYS A 78 -5.85 -4.43 0.26
CA CYS A 78 -6.16 -3.79 1.53
C CYS A 78 -6.21 -4.75 2.72
N HIS A 79 -6.60 -6.01 2.48
CA HIS A 79 -6.60 -7.01 3.55
C HIS A 79 -5.19 -7.49 3.94
N GLN A 80 -4.16 -7.04 3.23
CA GLN A 80 -2.77 -7.31 3.60
C GLN A 80 -2.07 -6.07 4.19
N ILE A 81 -2.86 -5.11 4.67
CA ILE A 81 -2.33 -3.97 5.42
C ILE A 81 -1.34 -4.46 6.49
N THR A 82 -0.18 -3.81 6.58
CA THR A 82 0.89 -4.26 7.46
C THR A 82 1.79 -3.10 7.87
N THR A 83 2.64 -3.35 8.83
CA THR A 83 3.66 -2.40 9.28
C THR A 83 5.02 -2.87 8.78
N LEU A 84 5.80 -1.92 8.24
CA LEU A 84 7.17 -2.16 7.83
C LEU A 84 8.10 -1.25 8.61
N ASP A 85 9.34 -1.71 8.84
CA ASP A 85 10.39 -0.81 9.29
C ASP A 85 10.67 0.21 8.18
N ARG A 86 10.90 1.46 8.58
CA ARG A 86 11.18 2.55 7.63
C ARG A 86 12.29 2.20 6.64
N SER A 87 13.29 1.42 7.05
CA SER A 87 14.41 1.02 6.18
C SER A 87 13.99 0.14 5.00
N LYS A 88 12.80 -0.45 5.05
CA LYS A 88 12.29 -1.27 3.95
C LYS A 88 11.77 -0.42 2.77
N LEU A 89 11.53 0.85 2.99
CA LEU A 89 11.03 1.77 1.97
C LEU A 89 12.22 2.37 1.23
N THR A 90 12.40 2.01 -0.04
CA THR A 90 13.64 2.27 -0.77
C THR A 90 13.58 3.43 -1.75
N GLN A 91 12.44 3.65 -2.42
CA GLN A 91 12.33 4.67 -3.46
C GLN A 91 10.89 5.15 -3.58
N ARG A 92 10.70 6.46 -3.54
CA ARG A 92 9.40 7.07 -3.78
C ARG A 92 9.03 6.97 -5.27
N LEU A 93 7.79 6.58 -5.55
CA LEU A 93 7.24 6.55 -6.91
C LEU A 93 6.39 7.78 -7.22
N GLY A 94 5.53 8.18 -6.32
CA GLY A 94 4.61 9.29 -6.51
C GLY A 94 3.58 9.35 -5.39
N SER A 95 2.50 10.08 -5.62
CA SER A 95 1.39 10.20 -4.66
C SER A 95 0.10 9.76 -5.31
N LEU A 96 -0.75 9.03 -4.56
CA LEU A 96 -2.08 8.66 -5.05
C LEU A 96 -2.99 9.89 -5.10
N PRO A 97 -3.78 10.02 -6.19
CA PRO A 97 -4.84 11.01 -6.22
C PRO A 97 -5.88 10.73 -5.13
N LEU A 98 -6.63 11.78 -4.76
CA LEU A 98 -7.62 11.68 -3.68
C LEU A 98 -8.67 10.59 -3.93
N GLU A 99 -9.11 10.43 -5.17
CA GLU A 99 -10.12 9.43 -5.53
C GLU A 99 -9.65 8.01 -5.20
N GLU A 100 -8.40 7.69 -5.58
CA GLU A 100 -7.80 6.39 -5.30
C GLU A 100 -7.55 6.21 -3.80
N MET A 101 -7.16 7.27 -3.09
CA MET A 101 -7.03 7.20 -1.63
C MET A 101 -8.36 6.89 -0.94
N ARG A 102 -9.45 7.48 -1.43
CA ARG A 102 -10.78 7.19 -0.87
C ARG A 102 -11.20 5.74 -1.14
N ALA A 103 -10.91 5.24 -2.35
CA ALA A 103 -11.17 3.83 -2.67
C ALA A 103 -10.36 2.90 -1.76
N LEU A 104 -9.10 3.25 -1.51
CA LEU A 104 -8.22 2.50 -0.63
C LEU A 104 -8.76 2.49 0.81
N GLU A 105 -9.18 3.64 1.31
CA GLU A 105 -9.76 3.74 2.64
C GLU A 105 -11.02 2.89 2.78
N ALA A 106 -11.88 2.88 1.76
CA ALA A 106 -13.07 2.02 1.73
C ALA A 106 -12.67 0.54 1.75
N GLY A 107 -11.63 0.17 1.02
CA GLY A 107 -11.10 -1.20 1.02
C GLY A 107 -10.55 -1.61 2.38
N ILE A 108 -9.89 -0.71 3.07
CA ILE A 108 -9.38 -0.95 4.42
C ILE A 108 -10.53 -1.12 5.41
N ARG A 109 -11.54 -0.25 5.35
CA ARG A 109 -12.72 -0.39 6.21
C ARG A 109 -13.39 -1.74 6.02
N ALA A 110 -13.51 -2.18 4.77
CA ALA A 110 -14.07 -3.50 4.47
C ALA A 110 -13.19 -4.62 5.03
N ALA A 111 -11.87 -4.47 4.94
CA ALA A 111 -10.94 -5.52 5.35
C ALA A 111 -10.92 -5.76 6.85
N ILE A 112 -11.11 -4.70 7.65
CA ILE A 112 -11.01 -4.78 9.11
C ILE A 112 -12.31 -4.43 9.82
N ASP A 113 -13.41 -4.33 9.07
CA ASP A 113 -14.76 -4.09 9.60
C ASP A 113 -14.86 -2.79 10.42
N LEU A 114 -14.27 -1.72 9.91
CA LEU A 114 -14.44 -0.40 10.50
C LEU A 114 -15.71 0.26 9.96
N ASP A 115 -16.49 0.83 10.84
CA ASP A 115 -17.63 1.64 10.44
C ASP A 115 -17.20 2.87 9.66
N PRO A 116 -17.99 3.26 8.65
CA PRO A 116 -17.72 4.47 7.89
C PRO A 116 -17.82 5.74 8.72
#